data_33a20cde0ab407d904ad2193fffbcc0b
#
_entry.id   33a20cde0ab407d904ad2193fffbcc0b
#
_cell.length_a   1.000
_cell.length_b   1.000
_cell.length_c   1.000
_cell.angle_alpha   90.00
_cell.angle_beta   90.00
_cell.angle_gamma   90.00
#
_symmetry.space_group_name_H-M   'P 1'
#
loop_
_entity.id
_entity.type
_entity.pdbx_description
1 polymer ?
#
loop_
_entity_poly.entity_id
_entity_poly.type
_entity_poly.pdbx_seq_one_letter_code
_entity_poly.pdbx_strand_id
1 'polypeptide(L)'
;DGIAAINTIKSVIGFDVENMQPLMPVDGKNSVSGYSGKAVKPIALRFINDLVKCDKLKGVPISGMGGIETWKDAADFILLGCGNIQITTAVMQYGYRIIDDLIEGLSDYMYRKGIDKLEDMVGSAASMMVLPDTLNRKTTVYPVFDKKKCVGCGRCAVSCYDGGHQALTMKDGAPVLNK
;
A
#
# COMPACT_ATOMS: atom_id res chain seq x y z
N ASP A 1 -21.93 9.25 -15.47
CA ASP A 1 -21.48 9.57 -14.09
C ASP A 1 -20.50 8.52 -13.62
N GLY A 2 -19.64 8.89 -12.66
CA GLY A 2 -18.61 8.03 -12.11
C GLY A 2 -18.34 8.39 -10.64
N ILE A 3 -17.50 7.59 -9.96
CA ILE A 3 -17.10 7.81 -8.58
C ILE A 3 -15.63 8.17 -8.52
N ALA A 4 -15.28 9.26 -7.83
CA ALA A 4 -13.90 9.59 -7.48
C ALA A 4 -13.68 9.34 -5.98
N ALA A 5 -12.72 8.49 -5.62
CA ALA A 5 -12.42 8.13 -4.24
C ALA A 5 -10.90 7.86 -4.05
N ILE A 6 -10.35 8.31 -2.93
CA ILE A 6 -10.99 8.91 -1.76
C ILE A 6 -10.52 10.36 -1.58
N ASN A 7 -11.30 11.20 -0.91
CA ASN A 7 -10.83 12.48 -0.38
C ASN A 7 -9.93 12.23 0.85
N THR A 8 -9.33 13.29 1.38
CA THR A 8 -8.48 13.25 2.58
C THR A 8 -9.21 12.66 3.80
N ILE A 9 -8.45 12.06 4.69
CA ILE A 9 -8.97 11.49 5.95
C ILE A 9 -8.89 12.55 7.03
N LYS A 10 -9.97 12.76 7.75
CA LYS A 10 -9.99 13.71 8.88
C LYS A 10 -9.02 13.29 9.98
N SER A 11 -8.16 14.21 10.37
CA SER A 11 -7.10 13.98 11.35
C SER A 11 -6.75 15.22 12.15
N VAL A 12 -5.99 15.04 13.21
CA VAL A 12 -5.36 16.12 13.99
C VAL A 12 -3.86 16.01 13.80
N ILE A 13 -3.20 17.10 13.44
CA ILE A 13 -1.76 17.11 13.11
C ILE A 13 -0.86 16.87 14.35
N GLY A 14 -1.35 17.20 15.54
CA GLY A 14 -0.61 17.08 16.79
C GLY A 14 -0.41 18.39 17.53
N PHE A 15 0.41 18.33 18.58
CA PHE A 15 0.66 19.44 19.48
C PHE A 15 2.16 19.68 19.66
N ASP A 16 2.54 20.92 19.81
CA ASP A 16 3.80 21.34 20.41
C ASP A 16 3.67 21.18 21.92
N VAL A 17 4.29 20.13 22.46
CA VAL A 17 4.15 19.77 23.87
C VAL A 17 4.85 20.77 24.79
N GLU A 18 5.94 21.40 24.34
CA GLU A 18 6.70 22.36 25.14
C GLU A 18 5.89 23.65 25.37
N ASN A 19 5.18 24.09 24.35
CA ASN A 19 4.38 25.32 24.41
C ASN A 19 2.88 25.05 24.68
N MET A 20 2.47 23.79 24.81
CA MET A 20 1.08 23.35 25.05
C MET A 20 0.09 23.95 24.06
N GLN A 21 0.44 23.99 22.77
CA GLN A 21 -0.39 24.55 21.70
C GLN A 21 -0.45 23.60 20.50
N PRO A 22 -1.49 23.69 19.63
CA PRO A 22 -1.53 22.89 18.44
C PRO A 22 -0.36 23.21 17.49
N LEU A 23 0.13 22.23 16.75
CA LEU A 23 1.08 22.47 15.66
C LEU A 23 0.42 23.31 14.56
N MET A 24 1.20 24.17 13.91
CA MET A 24 0.74 25.08 12.84
C MET A 24 -0.51 25.87 13.22
N PRO A 25 -0.48 26.64 14.32
CA PRO A 25 -1.65 27.38 14.79
C PRO A 25 -1.96 28.57 13.90
N VAL A 26 -3.25 28.88 13.78
CA VAL A 26 -3.76 30.16 13.30
C VAL A 26 -4.45 30.83 14.48
N ASP A 27 -3.97 32.01 14.89
CA ASP A 27 -4.41 32.68 16.09
C ASP A 27 -4.48 31.78 17.35
N GLY A 28 -3.43 30.97 17.54
CA GLY A 28 -3.31 30.04 18.66
C GLY A 28 -4.21 28.80 18.59
N LYS A 29 -4.92 28.57 17.48
CA LYS A 29 -5.88 27.47 17.30
C LYS A 29 -5.57 26.64 16.04
N ASN A 30 -5.98 25.39 16.05
CA ASN A 30 -6.03 24.55 14.86
C ASN A 30 -7.35 23.78 14.81
N SER A 31 -7.64 23.14 13.68
CA SER A 31 -8.86 22.36 13.45
C SER A 31 -8.55 20.96 13.00
N VAL A 32 -9.55 20.09 13.04
CA VAL A 32 -9.50 18.80 12.33
C VAL A 32 -9.38 19.07 10.83
N SER A 33 -8.32 18.56 10.23
CA SER A 33 -7.96 18.81 8.83
C SER A 33 -7.79 17.50 8.05
N GLY A 34 -7.62 17.61 6.73
CA GLY A 34 -7.46 16.46 5.86
C GLY A 34 -6.03 15.92 5.89
N TYR A 35 -5.89 14.62 6.16
CA TYR A 35 -4.64 13.88 6.04
C TYR A 35 -4.54 13.24 4.66
N SER A 36 -3.43 13.43 3.95
CA SER A 36 -3.18 12.95 2.60
C SER A 36 -1.75 12.42 2.45
N GLY A 37 -1.36 12.06 1.23
CA GLY A 37 -0.04 11.55 0.92
C GLY A 37 0.07 10.03 1.09
N LYS A 38 1.28 9.50 1.00
CA LYS A 38 1.57 8.07 0.90
C LYS A 38 0.91 7.19 1.97
N ALA A 39 0.81 7.70 3.19
CA ALA A 39 0.27 6.93 4.33
C ALA A 39 -1.22 6.58 4.18
N VAL A 40 -1.99 7.32 3.36
CA VAL A 40 -3.41 7.01 3.17
C VAL A 40 -3.67 5.93 2.10
N LYS A 41 -2.68 5.56 1.30
CA LYS A 41 -2.84 4.59 0.21
C LYS A 41 -3.52 3.28 0.63
N PRO A 42 -3.11 2.57 1.69
CA PRO A 42 -3.76 1.32 2.09
C PRO A 42 -5.24 1.50 2.42
N ILE A 43 -5.59 2.64 3.02
CA ILE A 43 -6.97 2.98 3.34
C ILE A 43 -7.76 3.27 2.07
N ALA A 44 -7.16 4.05 1.14
CA ALA A 44 -7.78 4.33 -0.16
C ALA A 44 -8.08 3.03 -0.94
N LEU A 45 -7.10 2.13 -1.04
CA LEU A 45 -7.29 0.83 -1.70
C LEU A 45 -8.41 0.01 -1.06
N ARG A 46 -8.53 0.04 0.27
CA ARG A 46 -9.64 -0.62 0.96
C ARG A 46 -10.99 -0.05 0.52
N PHE A 47 -11.15 1.28 0.46
CA PHE A 47 -12.38 1.91 -0.01
C PHE A 47 -12.69 1.57 -1.47
N ILE A 48 -11.67 1.58 -2.36
CA ILE A 48 -11.85 1.17 -3.75
C ILE A 48 -12.32 -0.29 -3.83
N ASN A 49 -11.71 -1.20 -3.05
CA ASN A 49 -12.14 -2.59 -3.01
C ASN A 49 -13.64 -2.74 -2.61
N ASP A 50 -14.09 -1.97 -1.63
CA ASP A 50 -15.49 -1.99 -1.20
C ASP A 50 -16.44 -1.46 -2.30
N LEU A 51 -16.03 -0.38 -3.01
CA LEU A 51 -16.79 0.16 -4.13
C LEU A 51 -16.89 -0.83 -5.29
N VAL A 52 -15.78 -1.43 -5.69
CA VAL A 52 -15.72 -2.42 -6.79
C VAL A 52 -16.57 -3.65 -6.50
N LYS A 53 -16.67 -4.07 -5.23
CA LYS A 53 -17.46 -5.23 -4.80
C LYS A 53 -18.93 -4.91 -4.54
N CYS A 54 -19.31 -3.66 -4.59
CA CYS A 54 -20.71 -3.28 -4.38
C CYS A 54 -21.54 -3.55 -5.62
N ASP A 55 -22.44 -4.53 -5.55
CA ASP A 55 -23.31 -4.92 -6.69
C ASP A 55 -24.13 -3.75 -7.24
N LYS A 56 -24.51 -2.79 -6.39
CA LYS A 56 -25.26 -1.60 -6.80
C LYS A 56 -24.44 -0.63 -7.66
N LEU A 57 -23.13 -0.75 -7.63
CA LEU A 57 -22.18 0.10 -8.36
C LEU A 57 -21.55 -0.61 -9.56
N LYS A 58 -22.02 -1.79 -9.89
CA LYS A 58 -21.51 -2.57 -11.02
C LYS A 58 -21.64 -1.78 -12.33
N GLY A 59 -20.49 -1.60 -13.01
CA GLY A 59 -20.41 -0.83 -14.27
C GLY A 59 -20.25 0.68 -14.08
N VAL A 60 -20.24 1.20 -12.84
CA VAL A 60 -19.94 2.61 -12.58
C VAL A 60 -18.42 2.82 -12.63
N PRO A 61 -17.91 3.73 -13.49
CA PRO A 61 -16.49 4.03 -13.56
C PRO A 61 -15.96 4.57 -12.23
N ILE A 62 -14.79 4.09 -11.81
CA ILE A 62 -14.12 4.53 -10.59
C ILE A 62 -12.80 5.20 -10.92
N SER A 63 -12.61 6.40 -10.40
CA SER A 63 -11.36 7.15 -10.41
C SER A 63 -10.70 7.04 -9.04
N GLY A 64 -9.52 6.41 -8.99
CA GLY A 64 -8.80 6.17 -7.74
C GLY A 64 -7.89 7.32 -7.35
N MET A 65 -7.90 7.72 -6.08
CA MET A 65 -6.97 8.69 -5.52
C MET A 65 -6.64 8.38 -4.06
N GLY A 66 -5.45 8.81 -3.63
CA GLY A 66 -4.96 8.71 -2.26
C GLY A 66 -3.60 8.00 -2.15
N GLY A 67 -2.54 8.78 -1.97
CA GLY A 67 -1.20 8.28 -1.70
C GLY A 67 -0.46 7.64 -2.86
N ILE A 68 -0.78 8.03 -4.09
CA ILE A 68 -0.09 7.58 -5.31
C ILE A 68 1.15 8.46 -5.52
N GLU A 69 2.34 7.85 -5.47
CA GLU A 69 3.64 8.52 -5.65
C GLU A 69 4.51 7.80 -6.69
N THR A 70 4.23 6.54 -6.98
CA THR A 70 4.99 5.73 -7.95
C THR A 70 4.06 5.04 -8.93
N TRP A 71 4.61 4.60 -10.08
CA TRP A 71 3.84 3.82 -11.05
C TRP A 71 3.26 2.52 -10.44
N LYS A 72 3.93 1.94 -9.43
CA LYS A 72 3.41 0.77 -8.70
C LYS A 72 2.17 1.12 -7.91
N ASP A 73 2.15 2.30 -7.27
CA ASP A 73 0.96 2.77 -6.56
C ASP A 73 -0.21 2.97 -7.53
N ALA A 74 0.06 3.55 -8.72
CA ALA A 74 -0.94 3.69 -9.78
C ALA A 74 -1.48 2.33 -10.24
N ALA A 75 -0.58 1.36 -10.47
CA ALA A 75 -0.95 0.00 -10.85
C ALA A 75 -1.84 -0.68 -9.81
N ASP A 76 -1.60 -0.49 -8.50
CA ASP A 76 -2.44 -1.07 -7.45
C ASP A 76 -3.91 -0.64 -7.57
N PHE A 77 -4.17 0.64 -7.86
CA PHE A 77 -5.54 1.15 -8.06
C PHE A 77 -6.17 0.58 -9.33
N ILE A 78 -5.40 0.50 -10.42
CA ILE A 78 -5.87 -0.03 -11.70
C ILE A 78 -6.19 -1.52 -11.58
N LEU A 79 -5.29 -2.31 -11.02
CA LEU A 79 -5.48 -3.75 -10.79
C LEU A 79 -6.70 -4.04 -9.90
N LEU A 80 -7.05 -3.10 -9.02
CA LEU A 80 -8.21 -3.23 -8.14
C LEU A 80 -9.53 -2.83 -8.82
N GLY A 81 -9.48 -2.06 -9.93
CA GLY A 81 -10.67 -1.73 -10.73
C GLY A 81 -10.88 -0.26 -11.05
N CYS A 82 -9.90 0.61 -10.76
CA CYS A 82 -9.98 2.00 -11.19
C CYS A 82 -9.64 2.14 -12.68
N GLY A 83 -10.51 2.77 -13.45
CA GLY A 83 -10.27 3.05 -14.86
C GLY A 83 -9.32 4.23 -15.09
N ASN A 84 -9.16 5.09 -14.12
CA ASN A 84 -8.19 6.18 -14.09
C ASN A 84 -7.78 6.51 -12.65
N ILE A 85 -6.77 7.36 -12.50
CA ILE A 85 -6.25 7.79 -11.21
C ILE A 85 -6.14 9.31 -11.12
N GLN A 86 -6.16 9.84 -9.90
CA GLN A 86 -5.95 11.25 -9.61
C GLN A 86 -4.82 11.42 -8.60
N ILE A 87 -3.97 12.41 -8.82
CA ILE A 87 -2.77 12.65 -8.02
C ILE A 87 -2.75 14.13 -7.63
N THR A 88 -2.58 14.41 -6.35
CA THR A 88 -2.49 15.77 -5.82
C THR A 88 -1.25 15.96 -4.96
N THR A 89 -1.14 15.26 -3.82
CA THR A 89 -0.07 15.46 -2.85
C THR A 89 1.31 15.22 -3.46
N ALA A 90 1.48 14.17 -4.26
CA ALA A 90 2.75 13.89 -4.91
C ALA A 90 3.14 14.98 -5.93
N VAL A 91 2.19 15.56 -6.65
CA VAL A 91 2.46 16.72 -7.52
C VAL A 91 2.90 17.93 -6.71
N MET A 92 2.32 18.15 -5.53
CA MET A 92 2.75 19.25 -4.63
C MET A 92 4.17 19.03 -4.09
N GLN A 93 4.56 17.78 -3.84
CA GLN A 93 5.88 17.44 -3.29
C GLN A 93 6.98 17.36 -4.34
N TYR A 94 6.70 16.79 -5.52
CA TYR A 94 7.68 16.44 -6.54
C TYR A 94 7.53 17.23 -7.84
N GLY A 95 6.49 18.05 -7.97
CA GLY A 95 6.17 18.79 -9.19
C GLY A 95 5.46 17.93 -10.25
N TYR A 96 5.07 18.57 -11.35
CA TYR A 96 4.31 17.92 -12.43
C TYR A 96 5.05 16.79 -13.14
N ARG A 97 6.39 16.80 -13.11
CA ARG A 97 7.22 15.76 -13.74
C ARG A 97 6.89 14.36 -13.23
N ILE A 98 6.38 14.23 -12.01
CA ILE A 98 5.97 12.92 -11.48
C ILE A 98 4.96 12.21 -12.39
N ILE A 99 4.15 12.95 -13.14
CA ILE A 99 3.19 12.36 -14.07
C ILE A 99 3.90 11.60 -15.19
N ASP A 100 4.97 12.18 -15.75
CA ASP A 100 5.77 11.54 -16.78
C ASP A 100 6.45 10.27 -16.23
N ASP A 101 7.02 10.35 -15.01
CA ASP A 101 7.66 9.21 -14.34
C ASP A 101 6.66 8.06 -14.09
N LEU A 102 5.41 8.38 -13.76
CA LEU A 102 4.34 7.39 -13.56
C LEU A 102 3.93 6.74 -14.87
N ILE A 103 3.75 7.53 -15.93
CA ILE A 103 3.38 7.04 -17.26
C ILE A 103 4.49 6.15 -17.82
N GLU A 104 5.75 6.61 -17.76
CA GLU A 104 6.90 5.84 -18.25
C GLU A 104 7.02 4.50 -17.50
N GLY A 105 6.99 4.54 -16.16
CA GLY A 105 7.11 3.34 -15.35
C GLY A 105 5.98 2.33 -15.55
N LEU A 106 4.74 2.81 -15.73
CA LEU A 106 3.59 1.95 -16.01
C LEU A 106 3.66 1.37 -17.43
N SER A 107 4.05 2.16 -18.42
CA SER A 107 4.22 1.73 -19.80
C SER A 107 5.31 0.67 -19.93
N ASP A 108 6.46 0.86 -19.27
CA ASP A 108 7.53 -0.14 -19.22
C ASP A 108 7.07 -1.44 -18.53
N TYR A 109 6.29 -1.33 -17.45
CA TYR A 109 5.70 -2.50 -16.80
C TYR A 109 4.76 -3.26 -17.73
N MET A 110 3.86 -2.57 -18.43
CA MET A 110 2.93 -3.17 -19.38
C MET A 110 3.68 -3.87 -20.52
N TYR A 111 4.69 -3.20 -21.09
CA TYR A 111 5.56 -3.78 -22.14
C TYR A 111 6.22 -5.08 -21.67
N ARG A 112 6.86 -5.08 -20.50
CA ARG A 112 7.51 -6.29 -19.92
C ARG A 112 6.54 -7.43 -19.61
N LYS A 113 5.26 -7.12 -19.39
CA LYS A 113 4.20 -8.11 -19.12
C LYS A 113 3.44 -8.54 -20.37
N GLY A 114 3.70 -7.94 -21.52
CA GLY A 114 2.96 -8.21 -22.77
C GLY A 114 1.50 -7.74 -22.69
N ILE A 115 1.25 -6.63 -21.98
CA ILE A 115 -0.08 -6.04 -21.83
C ILE A 115 -0.20 -4.89 -22.83
N ASP A 116 -1.06 -5.05 -23.82
CA ASP A 116 -1.20 -4.07 -24.90
C ASP A 116 -2.13 -2.89 -24.53
N LYS A 117 -3.11 -3.13 -23.66
CA LYS A 117 -4.12 -2.13 -23.29
C LYS A 117 -4.25 -2.02 -21.78
N LEU A 118 -4.40 -0.79 -21.29
CA LEU A 118 -4.60 -0.52 -19.89
C LEU A 118 -5.88 -1.19 -19.34
N GLU A 119 -6.92 -1.25 -20.17
CA GLU A 119 -8.19 -1.87 -19.85
C GLU A 119 -8.04 -3.34 -19.43
N ASP A 120 -7.05 -4.06 -19.97
CA ASP A 120 -6.78 -5.46 -19.62
C ASP A 120 -6.24 -5.61 -18.19
N MET A 121 -5.72 -4.53 -17.62
CA MET A 121 -5.29 -4.49 -16.22
C MET A 121 -6.42 -4.12 -15.26
N VAL A 122 -7.42 -3.37 -15.71
CA VAL A 122 -8.47 -2.84 -14.84
C VAL A 122 -9.25 -3.98 -14.17
N GLY A 123 -9.14 -4.05 -12.83
CA GLY A 123 -9.85 -5.04 -12.03
C GLY A 123 -9.29 -6.47 -12.09
N SER A 124 -8.17 -6.70 -12.79
CA SER A 124 -7.63 -8.06 -12.96
C SER A 124 -7.24 -8.75 -11.65
N ALA A 125 -6.94 -8.00 -10.58
CA ALA A 125 -6.65 -8.54 -9.26
C ALA A 125 -7.83 -8.43 -8.26
N ALA A 126 -8.94 -7.80 -8.61
CA ALA A 126 -10.04 -7.54 -7.69
C ALA A 126 -10.65 -8.82 -7.07
N SER A 127 -10.74 -9.91 -7.84
CA SER A 127 -11.25 -11.20 -7.38
C SER A 127 -10.33 -11.89 -6.36
N MET A 128 -9.06 -11.52 -6.31
CA MET A 128 -8.08 -12.08 -5.35
C MET A 128 -8.24 -11.47 -3.94
N MET A 129 -8.92 -10.34 -3.83
CA MET A 129 -9.26 -9.73 -2.55
C MET A 129 -10.50 -10.40 -1.98
N VAL A 130 -10.32 -11.25 -0.97
CA VAL A 130 -11.40 -12.06 -0.38
C VAL A 130 -11.62 -11.69 1.09
N LEU A 131 -12.71 -12.15 1.67
CA LEU A 131 -12.99 -11.99 3.09
C LEU A 131 -11.98 -12.77 3.93
N PRO A 132 -11.56 -12.27 5.10
CA PRO A 132 -10.57 -12.91 5.96
C PRO A 132 -10.91 -14.36 6.32
N ASP A 133 -12.19 -14.68 6.47
CA ASP A 133 -12.66 -16.00 6.86
C ASP A 133 -12.60 -17.04 5.72
N THR A 134 -12.47 -16.58 4.48
CA THR A 134 -12.33 -17.45 3.32
C THR A 134 -10.87 -17.80 3.02
N LEU A 135 -9.91 -17.15 3.69
CA LEU A 135 -8.48 -17.45 3.53
C LEU A 135 -8.13 -18.78 4.19
N ASN A 136 -7.37 -19.62 3.48
CA ASN A 136 -6.82 -20.84 4.06
C ASN A 136 -5.72 -20.49 5.08
N ARG A 137 -6.09 -20.48 6.37
CA ARG A 137 -5.16 -20.24 7.49
C ARG A 137 -4.57 -21.52 8.07
N LYS A 138 -4.90 -22.67 7.51
CA LYS A 138 -4.37 -23.98 7.97
C LYS A 138 -3.00 -24.30 7.40
N THR A 139 -2.61 -23.62 6.33
CA THR A 139 -1.28 -23.80 5.72
C THR A 139 -0.23 -23.06 6.54
N THR A 140 0.65 -23.82 7.18
CA THR A 140 1.80 -23.25 7.89
C THR A 140 2.98 -23.15 6.94
N VAL A 141 3.54 -21.96 6.79
CA VAL A 141 4.73 -21.71 5.97
C VAL A 141 5.94 -21.59 6.90
N TYR A 142 6.98 -22.32 6.59
CA TYR A 142 8.24 -22.28 7.34
C TYR A 142 9.36 -21.66 6.52
N PRO A 143 10.27 -20.90 7.14
CA PRO A 143 11.45 -20.39 6.46
C PRO A 143 12.37 -21.53 6.07
N VAL A 144 12.91 -21.49 4.85
CA VAL A 144 13.94 -22.40 4.36
C VAL A 144 15.25 -21.64 4.27
N PHE A 145 16.29 -22.19 4.89
CA PHE A 145 17.63 -21.59 4.91
C PHE A 145 18.54 -22.30 3.93
N ASP A 146 19.11 -21.54 2.99
CA ASP A 146 20.15 -22.06 2.09
C ASP A 146 21.48 -22.17 2.85
N LYS A 147 21.82 -23.37 3.26
CA LYS A 147 23.05 -23.65 4.01
C LYS A 147 24.33 -23.28 3.26
N LYS A 148 24.30 -23.27 1.92
CA LYS A 148 25.48 -22.91 1.09
C LYS A 148 25.73 -21.40 1.11
N LYS A 149 24.69 -20.61 1.29
CA LYS A 149 24.76 -19.13 1.35
C LYS A 149 24.78 -18.59 2.78
N CYS A 150 24.52 -19.45 3.76
CA CYS A 150 24.49 -19.05 5.15
C CYS A 150 25.92 -18.84 5.68
N VAL A 151 26.20 -17.64 6.14
CA VAL A 151 27.50 -17.26 6.75
C VAL A 151 27.50 -17.35 8.28
N GLY A 152 26.45 -17.89 8.90
CA GLY A 152 26.35 -18.09 10.35
C GLY A 152 26.23 -16.81 11.19
N CYS A 153 25.89 -15.67 10.61
CA CYS A 153 25.89 -14.36 11.29
C CYS A 153 24.82 -14.18 12.38
N GLY A 154 23.87 -15.09 12.52
CA GLY A 154 22.84 -15.07 13.57
C GLY A 154 21.72 -14.03 13.43
N ARG A 155 21.79 -13.11 12.46
CA ARG A 155 20.80 -12.01 12.30
C ARG A 155 19.36 -12.50 12.21
N CYS A 156 19.12 -13.62 11.54
CA CYS A 156 17.77 -14.21 11.42
C CYS A 156 17.22 -14.67 12.77
N ALA A 157 18.06 -15.23 13.65
CA ALA A 157 17.66 -15.64 14.99
C ALA A 157 17.37 -14.42 15.89
N VAL A 158 18.23 -13.39 15.83
CA VAL A 158 18.03 -12.12 16.55
C VAL A 158 16.72 -11.46 16.10
N SER A 159 16.50 -11.28 14.79
CA SER A 159 15.25 -10.69 14.28
C SER A 159 14.01 -11.50 14.69
N CYS A 160 14.12 -12.82 14.72
CA CYS A 160 13.02 -13.68 15.15
C CYS A 160 12.74 -13.53 16.65
N TYR A 161 13.77 -13.38 17.46
CA TYR A 161 13.66 -13.17 18.89
C TYR A 161 13.06 -11.79 19.20
N ASP A 162 13.62 -10.73 18.62
CA ASP A 162 13.17 -9.34 18.79
C ASP A 162 11.74 -9.12 18.28
N GLY A 163 11.36 -9.84 17.22
CA GLY A 163 9.98 -9.85 16.70
C GLY A 163 8.99 -10.66 17.54
N GLY A 164 9.41 -11.22 18.68
CA GLY A 164 8.56 -11.98 19.61
C GLY A 164 8.20 -13.39 19.14
N HIS A 165 8.72 -13.85 17.99
CA HIS A 165 8.38 -15.16 17.44
C HIS A 165 9.14 -16.31 18.12
N GLN A 166 10.40 -16.09 18.53
CA GLN A 166 11.27 -17.04 19.24
C GLN A 166 11.34 -18.45 18.61
N ALA A 167 11.07 -18.53 17.32
CA ALA A 167 10.98 -19.78 16.56
C ALA A 167 12.31 -20.20 15.94
N LEU A 168 13.37 -19.40 16.06
CA LEU A 168 14.69 -19.69 15.49
C LEU A 168 15.76 -19.71 16.58
N THR A 169 16.63 -20.71 16.51
CA THR A 169 17.86 -20.79 17.30
C THR A 169 19.06 -21.01 16.39
N MET A 170 20.25 -20.65 16.84
CA MET A 170 21.49 -20.98 16.13
C MET A 170 22.06 -22.27 16.70
N LYS A 171 22.32 -23.24 15.83
CA LYS A 171 23.01 -24.50 16.19
C LYS A 171 24.09 -24.77 15.16
N ASP A 172 25.30 -25.03 15.60
CA ASP A 172 26.47 -25.32 14.75
C ASP A 172 26.68 -24.28 13.63
N GLY A 173 26.50 -22.99 13.95
CA GLY A 173 26.65 -21.89 13.02
C GLY A 173 25.53 -21.72 12.00
N ALA A 174 24.42 -22.46 12.11
CA ALA A 174 23.28 -22.37 11.21
C ALA A 174 21.97 -22.13 11.97
N PRO A 175 20.98 -21.42 11.34
CA PRO A 175 19.66 -21.26 11.95
C PRO A 175 18.87 -22.57 11.91
N VAL A 176 18.25 -22.90 13.02
CA VAL A 176 17.35 -24.04 13.19
C VAL A 176 15.99 -23.55 13.62
N LEU A 177 14.95 -24.06 12.97
CA LEU A 177 13.57 -23.76 13.31
C LEU A 177 13.12 -24.65 14.47
N ASN A 178 12.66 -24.03 15.55
CA ASN A 178 11.96 -24.70 16.63
C ASN A 178 10.51 -24.95 16.18
N LYS A 179 10.12 -26.19 16.03
CA LYS A 179 8.74 -26.58 15.63
C LYS A 179 7.88 -26.77 16.85
#